data_05336cd3f40b622ba496b3131339388c
#
_entry.id   05336cd3f40b622ba496b3131339388c
#
_cell.length_a   1.000
_cell.length_b   1.000
_cell.length_c   1.000
_cell.angle_alpha   90.00
_cell.angle_beta   90.00
_cell.angle_gamma   90.00
#
_symmetry.space_group_name_H-M   'P 1'
#
loop_
_entity.id
_entity.type
_entity.pdbx_description
1 polymer ?
#
loop_
_entity_poly.entity_id
_entity_poly.type
_entity_poly.pdbx_seq_one_letter_code
_entity_poly.pdbx_strand_id
1 'polypeptide(L)'
;MSTITIRPATAADLDSITGIYADAVAKGTASYELEPPSRAEMGVRFDSLMAGGFPYLVAEKDGAVLGYAYAGAFRPRPAYRFIVEDSVYVAPEAKGQGVGLKLMQSLIEAVTTAGFRQIIAVIGDGRPDSASVRLHEKLGFRHSGRLEGSGYKHGRWLDTVFMQLSLNGGASAPPDPSSLPERKFRLRGD
;
A
#
# COMPACT_ATOMS: atom_id res chain seq x y z
N MET A 1 -5.96 -10.19 -26.93
CA MET A 1 -6.25 -9.20 -25.86
C MET A 1 -4.99 -9.04 -25.03
N SER A 2 -4.50 -7.81 -24.87
CA SER A 2 -3.30 -7.56 -24.07
C SER A 2 -3.58 -7.80 -22.58
N THR A 3 -2.61 -8.39 -21.91
CA THR A 3 -2.72 -8.80 -20.50
C THR A 3 -2.18 -7.70 -19.60
N ILE A 4 -2.82 -7.48 -18.44
CA ILE A 4 -2.30 -6.59 -17.39
C ILE A 4 -1.08 -7.27 -16.77
N THR A 5 0.07 -6.59 -16.84
CA THR A 5 1.35 -7.02 -16.26
C THR A 5 1.64 -6.23 -14.98
N ILE A 6 2.11 -6.90 -13.93
CA ILE A 6 2.61 -6.25 -12.71
C ILE A 6 4.13 -6.27 -12.75
N ARG A 7 4.75 -5.12 -12.53
CA ARG A 7 6.20 -4.96 -12.50
C ARG A 7 6.64 -3.98 -11.41
N PRO A 8 7.92 -4.00 -11.00
CA PRO A 8 8.48 -2.94 -10.17
C PRO A 8 8.29 -1.56 -10.82
N ALA A 9 7.94 -0.57 -10.00
CA ALA A 9 7.88 0.81 -10.43
C ALA A 9 9.28 1.40 -10.61
N THR A 10 9.38 2.35 -11.51
CA THR A 10 10.60 3.12 -11.79
C THR A 10 10.32 4.62 -11.71
N ALA A 11 11.36 5.44 -11.71
CA ALA A 11 11.20 6.90 -11.74
C ALA A 11 10.42 7.40 -13.00
N ALA A 12 10.44 6.62 -14.09
CA ALA A 12 9.68 6.95 -15.29
C ALA A 12 8.16 6.84 -15.11
N ASP A 13 7.70 6.10 -14.10
CA ASP A 13 6.27 5.92 -13.82
C ASP A 13 5.69 7.05 -12.95
N LEU A 14 6.55 7.92 -12.39
CA LEU A 14 6.14 8.93 -11.39
C LEU A 14 5.07 9.90 -11.91
N ASP A 15 5.05 10.24 -13.17
CA ASP A 15 4.01 11.13 -13.72
C ASP A 15 2.64 10.45 -13.68
N SER A 16 2.55 9.19 -14.08
CA SER A 16 1.32 8.40 -14.02
C SER A 16 0.88 8.15 -12.57
N ILE A 17 1.82 7.77 -11.70
CA ILE A 17 1.58 7.55 -10.27
C ILE A 17 1.03 8.82 -9.62
N THR A 18 1.65 9.98 -9.91
CA THR A 18 1.21 11.28 -9.38
C THR A 18 -0.20 11.63 -9.85
N GLY A 19 -0.51 11.40 -11.13
CA GLY A 19 -1.84 11.66 -11.69
C GLY A 19 -2.92 10.78 -11.04
N ILE A 20 -2.65 9.48 -10.87
CA ILE A 20 -3.58 8.55 -10.22
C ILE A 20 -3.82 8.96 -8.76
N TYR A 21 -2.75 9.33 -8.04
CA TYR A 21 -2.86 9.76 -6.66
C TYR A 21 -3.60 11.09 -6.51
N ALA A 22 -3.33 12.04 -7.39
CA ALA A 22 -4.00 13.35 -7.41
C ALA A 22 -5.52 13.19 -7.58
N ASP A 23 -5.97 12.32 -8.48
CA ASP A 23 -7.39 12.00 -8.63
C ASP A 23 -7.98 11.38 -7.36
N ALA A 24 -7.28 10.43 -6.73
CA ALA A 24 -7.71 9.79 -5.50
C ALA A 24 -7.80 10.78 -4.33
N VAL A 25 -6.87 11.74 -4.23
CA VAL A 25 -6.91 12.81 -3.22
C VAL A 25 -8.05 13.77 -3.50
N ALA A 26 -8.17 14.26 -4.73
CA ALA A 26 -9.16 15.29 -5.06
C ALA A 26 -10.61 14.79 -4.99
N LYS A 27 -10.88 13.53 -5.38
CA LYS A 27 -12.24 13.01 -5.54
C LYS A 27 -12.62 11.90 -4.56
N GLY A 28 -11.62 11.28 -3.92
CA GLY A 28 -11.82 10.09 -3.10
C GLY A 28 -11.59 10.30 -1.62
N THR A 29 -11.81 9.22 -0.87
CA THR A 29 -11.59 9.11 0.58
C THR A 29 -10.51 8.08 0.93
N ALA A 30 -9.87 7.48 -0.08
CA ALA A 30 -8.78 6.52 0.12
C ALA A 30 -7.52 7.15 0.73
N SER A 31 -7.37 8.47 0.60
CA SER A 31 -6.34 9.27 1.28
C SER A 31 -7.01 10.39 2.06
N TYR A 32 -6.46 10.71 3.23
CA TYR A 32 -6.90 11.86 4.04
C TYR A 32 -6.12 13.14 3.71
N GLU A 33 -5.23 13.12 2.70
CA GLU A 33 -4.68 14.35 2.15
C GLU A 33 -5.80 15.20 1.54
N LEU A 34 -5.74 16.52 1.77
CA LEU A 34 -6.74 17.47 1.28
C LEU A 34 -6.33 18.06 -0.07
N GLU A 35 -5.03 18.20 -0.30
CA GLU A 35 -4.43 18.71 -1.53
C GLU A 35 -3.51 17.64 -2.14
N PRO A 36 -3.57 17.43 -3.46
CA PRO A 36 -2.67 16.50 -4.12
C PRO A 36 -1.20 16.97 -4.00
N PRO A 37 -0.26 16.06 -3.67
CA PRO A 37 1.15 16.39 -3.65
C PRO A 37 1.67 16.67 -5.07
N SER A 38 2.73 17.46 -5.15
CA SER A 38 3.45 17.68 -6.40
C SER A 38 4.18 16.40 -6.85
N ARG A 39 4.54 16.34 -8.14
CA ARG A 39 5.40 15.26 -8.67
C ARG A 39 6.74 15.19 -7.93
N ALA A 40 7.33 16.33 -7.58
CA ALA A 40 8.60 16.38 -6.86
C ALA A 40 8.47 15.73 -5.46
N GLU A 41 7.39 16.02 -4.75
CA GLU A 41 7.09 15.42 -3.46
C GLU A 41 6.82 13.92 -3.58
N MET A 42 6.06 13.48 -4.60
CA MET A 42 5.87 12.06 -4.88
C MET A 42 7.19 11.36 -5.20
N GLY A 43 8.12 12.03 -5.89
CA GLY A 43 9.47 11.53 -6.14
C GLY A 43 10.24 11.29 -4.84
N VAL A 44 10.23 12.25 -3.91
CA VAL A 44 10.88 12.10 -2.59
C VAL A 44 10.29 10.92 -1.80
N ARG A 45 8.96 10.77 -1.80
CA ARG A 45 8.27 9.63 -1.14
C ARG A 45 8.67 8.30 -1.78
N PHE A 46 8.71 8.25 -3.11
CA PHE A 46 9.14 7.07 -3.87
C PHE A 46 10.58 6.68 -3.53
N ASP A 47 11.51 7.63 -3.63
CA ASP A 47 12.93 7.39 -3.35
C ASP A 47 13.16 6.90 -1.91
N SER A 48 12.43 7.46 -0.94
CA SER A 48 12.48 7.01 0.46
C SER A 48 12.04 5.56 0.63
N LEU A 49 10.96 5.14 -0.05
CA LEU A 49 10.47 3.76 -0.01
C LEU A 49 11.47 2.81 -0.69
N MET A 50 12.01 3.20 -1.85
CA MET A 50 13.00 2.41 -2.58
C MET A 50 14.30 2.24 -1.77
N ALA A 51 14.82 3.30 -1.17
CA ALA A 51 15.97 3.25 -0.25
C ALA A 51 15.67 2.38 0.97
N GLY A 52 14.41 2.38 1.44
CA GLY A 52 13.90 1.46 2.46
C GLY A 52 13.87 -0.01 2.01
N GLY A 53 14.00 -0.30 0.72
CA GLY A 53 13.87 -1.65 0.15
C GLY A 53 12.43 -2.16 0.18
N PHE A 54 11.47 -1.26 0.29
CA PHE A 54 10.06 -1.62 0.25
C PHE A 54 9.61 -1.88 -1.19
N PRO A 55 8.74 -2.87 -1.43
CA PRO A 55 8.20 -3.11 -2.76
C PRO A 55 7.29 -1.94 -3.20
N TYR A 56 7.49 -1.51 -4.43
CA TYR A 56 6.66 -0.52 -5.12
C TYR A 56 6.37 -1.04 -6.53
N LEU A 57 5.11 -1.26 -6.85
CA LEU A 57 4.67 -1.97 -8.05
C LEU A 57 3.70 -1.12 -8.88
N VAL A 58 3.75 -1.28 -10.18
CA VAL A 58 2.75 -0.73 -11.12
C VAL A 58 2.07 -1.86 -11.89
N ALA A 59 0.81 -1.62 -12.23
CA ALA A 59 0.06 -2.43 -13.18
C ALA A 59 0.10 -1.72 -14.54
N GLU A 60 0.61 -2.38 -15.55
CA GLU A 60 0.76 -1.84 -16.90
C GLU A 60 -0.04 -2.66 -17.91
N LYS A 61 -0.61 -1.97 -18.89
CA LYS A 61 -1.22 -2.57 -20.07
C LYS A 61 -1.01 -1.65 -21.27
N ASP A 62 -0.46 -2.19 -22.37
CA ASP A 62 -0.20 -1.45 -23.62
C ASP A 62 0.63 -0.17 -23.40
N GLY A 63 1.60 -0.20 -22.47
CA GLY A 63 2.43 0.96 -22.13
C GLY A 63 1.77 1.98 -21.20
N ALA A 64 0.50 1.79 -20.81
CA ALA A 64 -0.19 2.66 -19.87
C ALA A 64 -0.19 2.09 -18.46
N VAL A 65 0.13 2.92 -17.44
CA VAL A 65 0.04 2.57 -16.02
C VAL A 65 -1.42 2.70 -15.57
N LEU A 66 -2.02 1.58 -15.18
CA LEU A 66 -3.42 1.48 -14.75
C LEU A 66 -3.62 1.61 -13.24
N GLY A 67 -2.55 1.54 -12.48
CA GLY A 67 -2.58 1.62 -11.02
C GLY A 67 -1.23 1.26 -10.44
N TYR A 68 -1.09 1.45 -9.13
CA TYR A 68 0.12 1.12 -8.41
C TYR A 68 -0.19 0.70 -6.98
N ALA A 69 0.75 -0.04 -6.37
CA ALA A 69 0.70 -0.40 -4.97
C ALA A 69 2.10 -0.42 -4.38
N TYR A 70 2.22 -0.10 -3.11
CA TYR A 70 3.47 -0.17 -2.38
C TYR A 70 3.23 -0.59 -0.93
N ALA A 71 4.30 -1.05 -0.28
CA ALA A 71 4.34 -1.20 1.16
C ALA A 71 5.30 -0.17 1.76
N GLY A 72 5.04 0.26 2.99
CA GLY A 72 5.90 1.15 3.75
C GLY A 72 5.94 0.76 5.22
N ALA A 73 6.82 1.39 6.01
CA ALA A 73 6.89 1.12 7.44
C ALA A 73 5.58 1.59 8.13
N PHE A 74 4.92 0.69 8.86
CA PHE A 74 3.69 1.02 9.59
C PHE A 74 3.93 2.08 10.68
N ARG A 75 5.02 1.99 11.42
CA ARG A 75 5.40 2.92 12.50
C ARG A 75 6.92 3.05 12.57
N PRO A 76 7.45 4.22 12.97
CA PRO A 76 8.89 4.47 12.93
C PRO A 76 9.71 3.74 14.02
N ARG A 77 9.08 3.28 15.11
CA ARG A 77 9.80 2.63 16.22
C ARG A 77 10.31 1.25 15.80
N PRO A 78 11.57 0.88 16.16
CA PRO A 78 12.23 -0.36 15.67
C PRO A 78 11.48 -1.66 15.96
N ALA A 79 10.72 -1.74 17.06
CA ALA A 79 9.93 -2.94 17.36
C ALA A 79 8.85 -3.24 16.32
N TYR A 80 8.41 -2.23 15.55
CA TYR A 80 7.44 -2.39 14.45
C TYR A 80 8.09 -2.81 13.12
N ARG A 81 9.41 -3.05 13.03
CA ARG A 81 10.13 -3.32 11.78
C ARG A 81 9.59 -4.46 10.94
N PHE A 82 8.86 -5.40 11.55
CA PHE A 82 8.28 -6.56 10.85
C PHE A 82 6.87 -6.31 10.31
N ILE A 83 6.33 -5.12 10.49
CA ILE A 83 4.99 -4.72 10.08
C ILE A 83 5.11 -3.65 8.99
N VAL A 84 4.39 -3.85 7.90
CA VAL A 84 4.23 -2.84 6.85
C VAL A 84 2.78 -2.39 6.73
N GLU A 85 2.60 -1.17 6.26
CA GLU A 85 1.33 -0.65 5.77
C GLU A 85 1.30 -0.73 4.26
N ASP A 86 0.21 -1.20 3.68
CA ASP A 86 0.00 -1.20 2.23
C ASP A 86 -0.75 0.03 1.76
N SER A 87 -0.54 0.34 0.49
CA SER A 87 -1.30 1.34 -0.24
C SER A 87 -1.55 0.84 -1.66
N VAL A 88 -2.77 1.00 -2.17
CA VAL A 88 -3.16 0.63 -3.52
C VAL A 88 -4.07 1.68 -4.14
N TYR A 89 -3.72 2.12 -5.33
CA TYR A 89 -4.48 3.11 -6.10
C TYR A 89 -4.65 2.64 -7.54
N VAL A 90 -5.85 2.79 -8.07
CA VAL A 90 -6.21 2.37 -9.43
C VAL A 90 -6.76 3.56 -10.19
N ALA A 91 -6.28 3.76 -11.40
CA ALA A 91 -6.77 4.80 -12.30
C ALA A 91 -8.30 4.68 -12.48
N PRO A 92 -9.05 5.81 -12.54
CA PRO A 92 -10.51 5.79 -12.62
C PRO A 92 -11.05 4.88 -13.72
N GLU A 93 -10.45 4.92 -14.90
CA GLU A 93 -10.81 4.16 -16.09
C GLU A 93 -10.49 2.66 -15.99
N ALA A 94 -9.62 2.28 -15.06
CA ALA A 94 -9.21 0.89 -14.84
C ALA A 94 -9.92 0.21 -13.66
N LYS A 95 -10.79 0.94 -12.95
CA LYS A 95 -11.58 0.38 -11.85
C LYS A 95 -12.52 -0.72 -12.35
N GLY A 96 -12.74 -1.74 -11.52
CA GLY A 96 -13.60 -2.89 -11.87
C GLY A 96 -12.95 -3.93 -12.79
N GLN A 97 -11.73 -3.69 -13.28
CA GLN A 97 -11.02 -4.60 -14.20
C GLN A 97 -10.06 -5.58 -13.49
N GLY A 98 -10.12 -5.68 -12.17
CA GLY A 98 -9.26 -6.58 -11.39
C GLY A 98 -7.82 -6.07 -11.14
N VAL A 99 -7.51 -4.83 -11.55
CA VAL A 99 -6.16 -4.22 -11.40
C VAL A 99 -5.72 -4.22 -9.94
N GLY A 100 -6.57 -3.74 -9.02
CA GLY A 100 -6.24 -3.69 -7.59
C GLY A 100 -5.98 -5.07 -6.99
N LEU A 101 -6.73 -6.09 -7.42
CA LEU A 101 -6.52 -7.47 -6.96
C LEU A 101 -5.14 -7.99 -7.38
N LYS A 102 -4.77 -7.82 -8.65
CA LYS A 102 -3.46 -8.25 -9.17
C LYS A 102 -2.31 -7.53 -8.49
N LEU A 103 -2.42 -6.20 -8.31
CA LEU A 103 -1.42 -5.41 -7.60
C LEU A 103 -1.21 -5.91 -6.18
N MET A 104 -2.29 -6.09 -5.43
CA MET A 104 -2.21 -6.52 -4.04
C MET A 104 -1.71 -7.96 -3.88
N GLN A 105 -2.07 -8.88 -4.78
CA GLN A 105 -1.52 -10.25 -4.79
C GLN A 105 0.00 -10.22 -4.96
N SER A 106 0.51 -9.47 -5.95
CA SER A 106 1.95 -9.32 -6.17
C SER A 106 2.65 -8.58 -5.03
N LEU A 107 1.99 -7.58 -4.42
CA LEU A 107 2.53 -6.87 -3.26
C LEU A 107 2.67 -7.79 -2.04
N ILE A 108 1.65 -8.59 -1.74
CA ILE A 108 1.66 -9.57 -0.65
C ILE A 108 2.80 -10.57 -0.85
N GLU A 109 2.98 -11.08 -2.07
CA GLU A 109 4.08 -11.99 -2.42
C GLU A 109 5.45 -11.35 -2.19
N ALA A 110 5.66 -10.12 -2.66
CA ALA A 110 6.91 -9.38 -2.48
C ALA A 110 7.22 -9.10 -1.01
N VAL A 111 6.23 -8.69 -0.23
CA VAL A 111 6.36 -8.44 1.22
C VAL A 111 6.64 -9.74 1.98
N THR A 112 6.00 -10.84 1.59
CA THR A 112 6.24 -12.17 2.16
C THR A 112 7.67 -12.63 1.89
N THR A 113 8.13 -12.51 0.65
CA THR A 113 9.51 -12.86 0.23
C THR A 113 10.56 -12.01 0.96
N ALA A 114 10.26 -10.74 1.21
CA ALA A 114 11.15 -9.86 1.99
C ALA A 114 11.24 -10.24 3.48
N GLY A 115 10.38 -11.13 3.97
CA GLY A 115 10.39 -11.66 5.33
C GLY A 115 9.63 -10.81 6.35
N PHE A 116 8.74 -9.92 5.92
CA PHE A 116 7.81 -9.24 6.83
C PHE A 116 6.80 -10.23 7.41
N ARG A 117 6.22 -9.87 8.55
CA ARG A 117 5.34 -10.77 9.33
C ARG A 117 3.88 -10.32 9.32
N GLN A 118 3.63 -9.04 9.07
CA GLN A 118 2.29 -8.46 9.09
C GLN A 118 2.16 -7.40 8.01
N ILE A 119 1.00 -7.35 7.37
CA ILE A 119 0.55 -6.21 6.56
C ILE A 119 -0.66 -5.59 7.26
N ILE A 120 -0.66 -4.28 7.40
CA ILE A 120 -1.79 -3.49 7.87
C ILE A 120 -2.33 -2.68 6.70
N ALA A 121 -3.62 -2.78 6.48
CA ALA A 121 -4.36 -1.85 5.63
C ALA A 121 -5.03 -0.78 6.51
N VAL A 122 -4.77 0.49 6.19
CA VAL A 122 -5.42 1.66 6.82
C VAL A 122 -6.40 2.24 5.80
N ILE A 123 -7.68 1.95 5.98
CA ILE A 123 -8.70 2.25 4.97
C ILE A 123 -9.55 3.44 5.44
N GLY A 124 -9.40 4.55 4.74
CA GLY A 124 -10.25 5.71 4.93
C GLY A 124 -11.65 5.46 4.40
N ASP A 125 -12.68 6.01 5.09
CA ASP A 125 -14.09 5.77 4.79
C ASP A 125 -14.41 4.27 4.73
N GLY A 126 -14.01 3.55 5.76
CA GLY A 126 -14.06 2.09 5.88
C GLY A 126 -15.47 1.54 6.09
N ARG A 127 -16.42 1.94 5.25
CA ARG A 127 -17.77 1.40 5.24
C ARG A 127 -17.75 -0.05 4.70
N PRO A 128 -18.70 -0.91 5.11
CA PRO A 128 -18.75 -2.30 4.64
C PRO A 128 -18.86 -2.46 3.11
N ASP A 129 -19.41 -1.46 2.43
CA ASP A 129 -19.54 -1.41 0.97
C ASP A 129 -18.32 -0.80 0.28
N SER A 130 -17.29 -0.40 1.03
CA SER A 130 -16.03 0.12 0.49
C SER A 130 -15.35 -0.92 -0.41
N ALA A 131 -14.95 -0.51 -1.62
CA ALA A 131 -14.22 -1.36 -2.55
C ALA A 131 -12.88 -1.82 -1.96
N SER A 132 -12.23 -0.97 -1.15
CA SER A 132 -10.98 -1.32 -0.48
C SER A 132 -11.20 -2.38 0.60
N VAL A 133 -12.23 -2.25 1.44
CA VAL A 133 -12.56 -3.26 2.44
C VAL A 133 -12.80 -4.62 1.76
N ARG A 134 -13.67 -4.67 0.75
CA ARG A 134 -13.94 -5.92 0.01
C ARG A 134 -12.71 -6.52 -0.68
N LEU A 135 -11.81 -5.68 -1.19
CA LEU A 135 -10.56 -6.13 -1.78
C LEU A 135 -9.68 -6.83 -0.74
N HIS A 136 -9.50 -6.21 0.42
CA HIS A 136 -8.66 -6.75 1.50
C HIS A 136 -9.30 -8.01 2.12
N GLU A 137 -10.62 -8.05 2.33
CA GLU A 137 -11.34 -9.28 2.76
C GLU A 137 -11.10 -10.44 1.80
N LYS A 138 -11.22 -10.20 0.48
CA LYS A 138 -10.96 -11.20 -0.56
C LYS A 138 -9.53 -11.74 -0.53
N LEU A 139 -8.56 -10.94 -0.06
CA LEU A 139 -7.15 -11.30 0.08
C LEU A 139 -6.81 -11.93 1.45
N GLY A 140 -7.81 -12.13 2.30
CA GLY A 140 -7.64 -12.78 3.61
C GLY A 140 -7.29 -11.84 4.76
N PHE A 141 -7.33 -10.54 4.55
CA PHE A 141 -7.21 -9.59 5.67
C PHE A 141 -8.40 -9.70 6.60
N ARG A 142 -8.15 -9.53 7.89
CA ARG A 142 -9.16 -9.52 8.94
C ARG A 142 -9.30 -8.13 9.54
N HIS A 143 -10.50 -7.73 9.90
CA HIS A 143 -10.71 -6.50 10.65
C HIS A 143 -9.96 -6.54 11.99
N SER A 144 -9.20 -5.50 12.29
CA SER A 144 -8.39 -5.36 13.50
C SER A 144 -8.72 -4.11 14.32
N GLY A 145 -9.50 -3.19 13.78
CA GLY A 145 -9.96 -2.02 14.52
C GLY A 145 -10.67 -0.99 13.65
N ARG A 146 -11.33 -0.02 14.31
CA ARG A 146 -11.99 1.12 13.69
C ARG A 146 -11.78 2.37 14.56
N LEU A 147 -11.51 3.48 13.93
CA LEU A 147 -11.53 4.80 14.54
C LEU A 147 -12.71 5.57 13.96
N GLU A 148 -13.65 5.95 14.83
CA GLU A 148 -14.81 6.72 14.43
C GLU A 148 -14.45 8.19 14.28
N GLY A 149 -14.94 8.82 13.20
CA GLY A 149 -14.77 10.25 12.96
C GLY A 149 -13.31 10.70 12.96
N SER A 150 -12.38 9.88 12.49
CA SER A 150 -10.93 10.12 12.56
C SER A 150 -10.40 11.03 11.46
N GLY A 151 -11.19 11.32 10.42
CA GLY A 151 -10.86 12.25 9.34
C GLY A 151 -12.05 13.13 8.97
N TYR A 152 -11.78 14.36 8.52
CA TYR A 152 -12.81 15.24 7.98
C TYR A 152 -12.47 15.63 6.56
N LYS A 153 -13.28 15.18 5.59
CA LYS A 153 -13.03 15.42 4.16
C LYS A 153 -14.35 15.47 3.38
N HIS A 154 -14.41 16.28 2.34
CA HIS A 154 -15.61 16.48 1.53
C HIS A 154 -16.86 16.83 2.37
N GLY A 155 -16.69 17.68 3.40
CA GLY A 155 -17.77 18.16 4.25
C GLY A 155 -18.35 17.14 5.23
N ARG A 156 -17.70 15.99 5.46
CA ARG A 156 -18.17 14.96 6.41
C ARG A 156 -17.05 14.28 7.19
N TRP A 157 -17.38 13.76 8.35
CA TRP A 157 -16.51 12.89 9.12
C TRP A 157 -16.42 11.51 8.47
N LEU A 158 -15.21 10.94 8.52
CA LEU A 158 -14.87 9.63 7.96
C LEU A 158 -14.32 8.74 9.06
N ASP A 159 -14.68 7.46 9.01
CA ASP A 159 -14.10 6.46 9.88
C ASP A 159 -12.90 5.80 9.20
N THR A 160 -11.88 5.48 9.98
CA THR A 160 -10.75 4.67 9.51
C THR A 160 -10.91 3.24 9.99
N VAL A 161 -10.85 2.29 9.06
CA VAL A 161 -10.84 0.86 9.36
C VAL A 161 -9.42 0.33 9.21
N PHE A 162 -8.99 -0.45 10.20
CA PHE A 162 -7.75 -1.21 10.16
C PHE A 162 -8.05 -2.67 9.83
N MET A 163 -7.33 -3.19 8.85
CA MET A 163 -7.35 -4.62 8.54
C MET A 163 -5.93 -5.17 8.56
N GLN A 164 -5.78 -6.44 8.86
CA GLN A 164 -4.47 -7.07 9.05
C GLN A 164 -4.40 -8.43 8.35
N LEU A 165 -3.26 -8.68 7.72
CA LEU A 165 -2.90 -9.98 7.15
C LEU A 165 -1.60 -10.47 7.79
N SER A 166 -1.62 -11.69 8.34
CA SER A 166 -0.41 -12.35 8.86
C SER A 166 0.33 -13.10 7.77
N LEU A 167 1.65 -12.91 7.73
CA LEU A 167 2.57 -13.51 6.76
C LEU A 167 3.63 -14.33 7.49
N ASN A 168 4.25 -15.30 6.82
CA ASN A 168 5.40 -16.06 7.35
C ASN A 168 5.17 -16.63 8.77
N GLY A 169 3.95 -17.10 9.05
CA GLY A 169 3.57 -17.62 10.36
C GLY A 169 3.24 -16.53 11.41
N GLY A 170 3.18 -15.26 11.04
CA GLY A 170 2.76 -14.17 11.93
C GLY A 170 3.58 -14.09 13.21
N ALA A 171 2.93 -14.17 14.37
CA ALA A 171 3.57 -14.12 15.71
C ALA A 171 3.92 -15.52 16.27
N SER A 172 3.78 -16.60 15.50
CA SER A 172 3.94 -17.97 16.01
C SER A 172 5.40 -18.42 16.16
N ALA A 173 6.37 -17.68 15.60
CA ALA A 173 7.78 -17.97 15.67
C ALA A 173 8.62 -16.68 15.72
N PRO A 174 9.86 -16.72 16.20
CA PRO A 174 10.79 -15.60 16.12
C PRO A 174 11.00 -15.15 14.67
N PRO A 175 11.38 -13.87 14.46
CA PRO A 175 11.73 -13.38 13.14
C PRO A 175 12.92 -14.13 12.53
N ASP A 176 12.90 -14.30 11.21
CA ASP A 176 14.03 -14.85 10.47
C ASP A 176 15.19 -13.83 10.47
N PRO A 177 16.40 -14.20 10.96
CA PRO A 177 17.57 -13.33 10.95
C PRO A 177 18.00 -12.87 9.55
N SER A 178 17.64 -13.60 8.50
CA SER A 178 17.93 -13.27 7.09
C SER A 178 16.90 -12.35 6.45
N SER A 179 15.77 -12.07 7.14
CA SER A 179 14.74 -11.18 6.63
C SER A 179 15.24 -9.76 6.38
N LEU A 180 14.67 -9.09 5.39
CA LEU A 180 15.03 -7.69 5.07
C LEU A 180 14.92 -6.77 6.30
N PRO A 181 13.83 -6.77 7.09
CA PRO A 181 13.70 -5.91 8.25
C PRO A 181 14.78 -6.16 9.30
N GLU A 182 15.18 -7.41 9.52
CA GLU A 182 16.21 -7.75 10.51
C GLU A 182 17.61 -7.33 10.04
N ARG A 183 17.96 -7.60 8.78
CA ARG A 183 19.23 -7.15 8.21
C ARG A 183 19.38 -5.63 8.26
N LYS A 184 18.32 -4.89 7.90
CA LYS A 184 18.33 -3.42 7.95
C LYS A 184 18.41 -2.88 9.38
N PHE A 185 17.83 -3.56 10.33
CA PHE A 185 17.91 -3.16 11.74
C PHE A 185 19.35 -3.29 12.27
N ARG A 186 20.04 -4.39 11.96
CA ARG A 186 21.43 -4.61 12.36
C ARG A 186 22.39 -3.59 11.77
N LEU A 187 22.20 -3.21 10.51
CA LEU A 187 23.02 -2.19 9.84
C LEU A 187 22.86 -0.77 10.40
N ARG A 188 21.84 -0.53 11.25
CA ARG A 188 21.65 0.77 11.93
C ARG A 188 22.30 0.81 13.32
N GLY A 189 22.72 -0.33 13.83
CA GLY A 189 23.29 -0.47 15.17
C GLY A 189 24.82 -0.48 15.20
N ASP A 190 25.46 -0.41 14.04
CA ASP A 190 26.89 -0.25 13.84
C ASP A 190 27.18 1.21 13.42
#